data_7eeb4502b4582f760e4598529c9be385
#
_entry.id   7eeb4502b4582f760e4598529c9be385
#
_cell.length_a   1.000
_cell.length_b   1.000
_cell.length_c   1.000
_cell.angle_alpha   90.00
_cell.angle_beta   90.00
_cell.angle_gamma   90.00
#
_symmetry.space_group_name_H-M   'P 1'
#
loop_
_entity.id
_entity.type
_entity.pdbx_description
1 polymer ?
#
loop_
_entity_poly.entity_id
_entity_poly.type
_entity_poly.pdbx_seq_one_letter_code
_entity_poly.pdbx_strand_id
1 'polypeptide(L)'
;DHIQGDPTVSASQGATAIELMNLAGYDAAALGNHEFDYGYDNLVKLSKAAKFPILSANTLYNGKTAFGDNKIFTTPGGKKIGVFGLETPETATKAHPGKIKGVTFPAGEAMFKIAQNQVDALKSAGCDIIVCLGHLGIDSESVGNRSIDLLNAVKGIDLFIDGHSHSTRDEVKAATGGTAEVNGTPLTSTGTKLESIGVVIIDANGQMTESTTPTETLTGIDKTVADRAAAIQKQIDDDYGAVFAKTLYELNGAKADRKSVV
;
A
#
# COMPACT_ATOMS: atom_id res chain seq x y z
N ASP A 1 -3.34 -1.77 -1.12
CA ASP A 1 -4.62 -1.91 -1.87
C ASP A 1 -4.36 -1.92 -3.39
N HIS A 2 -3.67 -2.95 -3.89
CA HIS A 2 -3.32 -3.02 -5.31
C HIS A 2 -4.04 -4.15 -6.07
N ILE A 3 -4.82 -5.01 -5.39
CA ILE A 3 -5.44 -6.19 -6.02
C ILE A 3 -6.96 -6.08 -6.24
N GLN A 4 -7.57 -4.92 -6.00
CA GLN A 4 -9.00 -4.71 -6.19
C GLN A 4 -9.30 -3.35 -6.85
N GLY A 5 -10.57 -3.11 -7.18
CA GLY A 5 -11.11 -1.85 -7.72
C GLY A 5 -11.57 -2.00 -9.15
N ASP A 6 -10.66 -1.95 -10.10
CA ASP A 6 -10.97 -2.05 -11.52
C ASP A 6 -11.24 -3.50 -11.97
N PRO A 7 -12.16 -3.76 -12.92
CA PRO A 7 -12.41 -5.09 -13.47
C PRO A 7 -11.17 -5.80 -14.02
N THR A 8 -10.21 -5.07 -14.58
CA THR A 8 -8.92 -5.62 -15.06
C THR A 8 -8.11 -6.30 -13.97
N VAL A 9 -8.33 -5.91 -12.72
CA VAL A 9 -7.66 -6.48 -11.54
C VAL A 9 -8.57 -7.45 -10.79
N SER A 10 -9.83 -7.05 -10.55
CA SER A 10 -10.77 -7.83 -9.73
C SER A 10 -11.19 -9.15 -10.38
N ALA A 11 -11.35 -9.20 -11.70
CA ALA A 11 -11.70 -10.44 -12.42
C ALA A 11 -10.64 -11.54 -12.26
N SER A 12 -9.37 -11.15 -12.11
CA SER A 12 -8.25 -12.08 -11.88
C SER A 12 -7.95 -12.31 -10.38
N GLN A 13 -8.75 -11.72 -9.47
CA GLN A 13 -8.48 -11.72 -8.03
C GLN A 13 -7.08 -11.17 -7.68
N GLY A 14 -6.63 -10.15 -8.42
CA GLY A 14 -5.37 -9.46 -8.22
C GLY A 14 -4.17 -10.01 -9.01
N ALA A 15 -4.31 -11.13 -9.74
CA ALA A 15 -3.17 -11.70 -10.46
C ALA A 15 -2.60 -10.77 -11.54
N THR A 16 -3.45 -10.05 -12.25
CA THR A 16 -3.02 -9.06 -13.26
C THR A 16 -2.32 -7.86 -12.66
N ALA A 17 -2.71 -7.43 -11.45
CA ALA A 17 -1.99 -6.36 -10.74
C ALA A 17 -0.55 -6.78 -10.43
N ILE A 18 -0.36 -7.97 -9.84
CA ILE A 18 0.98 -8.51 -9.55
C ILE A 18 1.80 -8.68 -10.84
N GLU A 19 1.18 -9.11 -11.94
CA GLU A 19 1.85 -9.22 -13.22
C GLU A 19 2.36 -7.85 -13.72
N LEU A 20 1.50 -6.82 -13.69
CA LEU A 20 1.86 -5.46 -14.11
C LEU A 20 2.92 -4.84 -13.19
N MET A 21 2.83 -5.05 -11.86
CA MET A 21 3.86 -4.62 -10.91
C MET A 21 5.21 -5.30 -11.16
N ASN A 22 5.20 -6.60 -11.50
CA ASN A 22 6.43 -7.31 -11.90
C ASN A 22 7.06 -6.73 -13.18
N LEU A 23 6.24 -6.36 -14.17
CA LEU A 23 6.71 -5.72 -15.41
C LEU A 23 7.20 -4.30 -15.18
N ALA A 24 6.55 -3.56 -14.30
CA ALA A 24 6.94 -2.20 -13.93
C ALA A 24 8.21 -2.15 -13.05
N GLY A 25 8.69 -3.30 -12.57
CA GLY A 25 9.94 -3.39 -11.81
C GLY A 25 9.83 -2.88 -10.38
N TYR A 26 8.75 -3.19 -9.68
CA TYR A 26 8.61 -2.86 -8.25
C TYR A 26 9.72 -3.52 -7.43
N ASP A 27 10.30 -2.78 -6.49
CA ASP A 27 11.33 -3.26 -5.57
C ASP A 27 10.75 -3.81 -4.27
N ALA A 28 9.62 -3.27 -3.80
CA ALA A 28 8.88 -3.74 -2.62
C ALA A 28 7.44 -3.22 -2.66
N ALA A 29 6.55 -3.87 -1.91
CA ALA A 29 5.21 -3.38 -1.62
C ALA A 29 4.81 -3.71 -0.17
N ALA A 30 3.95 -2.88 0.43
CA ALA A 30 3.26 -3.21 1.67
C ALA A 30 1.88 -3.80 1.38
N LEU A 31 1.30 -4.50 2.36
CA LEU A 31 -0.09 -4.91 2.30
C LEU A 31 -1.01 -3.74 2.66
N GLY A 32 -2.22 -3.75 2.11
CA GLY A 32 -3.35 -2.98 2.56
C GLY A 32 -4.54 -3.90 2.90
N ASN A 33 -5.64 -3.33 3.41
CA ASN A 33 -6.80 -4.11 3.84
C ASN A 33 -7.50 -4.84 2.67
N HIS A 34 -7.45 -4.28 1.48
CA HIS A 34 -8.06 -4.88 0.29
C HIS A 34 -7.27 -6.05 -0.29
N GLU A 35 -6.03 -6.27 0.12
CA GLU A 35 -5.28 -7.49 -0.22
C GLU A 35 -5.95 -8.75 0.33
N PHE A 36 -6.85 -8.61 1.33
CA PHE A 36 -7.61 -9.71 1.90
C PHE A 36 -8.99 -9.95 1.27
N ASP A 37 -9.41 -9.14 0.29
CA ASP A 37 -10.74 -9.22 -0.34
C ASP A 37 -11.00 -10.59 -0.99
N TYR A 38 -9.96 -11.23 -1.52
CA TYR A 38 -10.05 -12.57 -2.12
C TYR A 38 -9.53 -13.68 -1.19
N GLY A 39 -9.22 -13.33 0.07
CA GLY A 39 -8.84 -14.24 1.13
C GLY A 39 -7.34 -14.48 1.25
N TYR A 40 -6.95 -14.93 2.45
CA TYR A 40 -5.56 -15.17 2.81
C TYR A 40 -4.84 -16.15 1.86
N ASP A 41 -5.48 -17.26 1.48
CA ASP A 41 -4.85 -18.25 0.60
C ASP A 41 -4.56 -17.69 -0.80
N ASN A 42 -5.45 -16.83 -1.32
CA ASN A 42 -5.20 -16.11 -2.57
C ASN A 42 -4.03 -15.14 -2.42
N LEU A 43 -4.01 -14.36 -1.35
CA LEU A 43 -2.90 -13.44 -1.09
C LEU A 43 -1.56 -14.15 -0.99
N VAL A 44 -1.50 -15.33 -0.34
CA VAL A 44 -0.29 -16.17 -0.32
C VAL A 44 0.15 -16.62 -1.71
N LYS A 45 -0.80 -16.93 -2.62
CA LYS A 45 -0.45 -17.24 -4.03
C LYS A 45 0.12 -16.02 -4.75
N LEU A 46 -0.50 -14.88 -4.57
CA LEU A 46 -0.07 -13.62 -5.18
C LEU A 46 1.32 -13.21 -4.68
N SER A 47 1.59 -13.34 -3.38
CA SER A 47 2.91 -13.02 -2.81
C SER A 47 4.03 -13.91 -3.35
N LYS A 48 3.72 -15.16 -3.70
CA LYS A 48 4.68 -16.07 -4.36
C LYS A 48 4.89 -15.77 -5.85
N ALA A 49 3.90 -15.16 -6.51
CA ALA A 49 3.98 -14.74 -7.90
C ALA A 49 4.70 -13.39 -8.07
N ALA A 50 4.75 -12.58 -7.02
CA ALA A 50 5.47 -11.32 -7.01
C ALA A 50 6.99 -11.57 -7.09
N LYS A 51 7.68 -10.79 -7.94
CA LYS A 51 9.15 -10.80 -8.08
C LYS A 51 9.83 -9.85 -7.09
N PHE A 52 9.06 -9.21 -6.25
CA PHE A 52 9.45 -8.28 -5.20
C PHE A 52 8.86 -8.73 -3.85
N PRO A 53 9.47 -8.39 -2.71
CA PRO A 53 8.93 -8.71 -1.42
C PRO A 53 7.64 -7.93 -1.16
N ILE A 54 6.61 -8.62 -0.67
CA ILE A 54 5.44 -8.04 -0.04
C ILE A 54 5.69 -8.03 1.45
N LEU A 55 5.67 -6.85 2.07
CA LEU A 55 6.11 -6.63 3.44
C LEU A 55 4.93 -6.32 4.37
N SER A 56 4.85 -7.00 5.50
CA SER A 56 3.96 -6.67 6.62
C SER A 56 4.42 -7.33 7.91
N ALA A 57 5.03 -6.56 8.80
CA ALA A 57 5.55 -7.04 10.06
C ALA A 57 4.45 -7.35 11.10
N ASN A 58 3.27 -6.73 10.96
CA ASN A 58 2.15 -6.89 11.89
C ASN A 58 0.98 -7.73 11.34
N THR A 59 1.15 -8.45 10.23
CA THR A 59 0.19 -9.45 9.78
C THR A 59 0.61 -10.83 10.26
N LEU A 60 -0.15 -11.43 11.18
CA LEU A 60 0.18 -12.72 11.78
C LEU A 60 -0.82 -13.79 11.33
N TYR A 61 -0.31 -14.94 10.91
CA TYR A 61 -1.11 -16.13 10.66
C TYR A 61 -0.81 -17.20 11.70
N ASN A 62 -1.81 -17.59 12.48
CA ASN A 62 -1.64 -18.50 13.63
C ASN A 62 -0.50 -18.05 14.57
N GLY A 63 -0.40 -16.75 14.83
CA GLY A 63 0.57 -16.15 15.75
C GLY A 63 2.00 -15.99 15.22
N LYS A 64 2.25 -16.27 13.94
CA LYS A 64 3.54 -16.08 13.27
C LYS A 64 3.42 -15.07 12.14
N THR A 65 4.46 -14.29 11.87
CA THR A 65 4.48 -13.39 10.70
C THR A 65 4.16 -14.16 9.43
N ALA A 66 3.23 -13.61 8.65
CA ALA A 66 2.64 -14.28 7.49
C ALA A 66 3.37 -13.94 6.19
N PHE A 67 4.03 -12.76 6.15
CA PHE A 67 4.74 -12.22 4.99
C PHE A 67 6.12 -11.74 5.40
N GLY A 68 6.89 -11.14 4.48
CA GLY A 68 8.17 -10.56 4.82
C GLY A 68 8.03 -9.41 5.83
N ASP A 69 8.85 -9.42 6.89
CA ASP A 69 8.83 -8.36 7.89
C ASP A 69 9.52 -7.10 7.34
N ASN A 70 10.70 -7.31 6.73
CA ASN A 70 11.54 -6.26 6.18
C ASN A 70 12.42 -6.76 5.03
N LYS A 71 13.06 -5.81 4.35
CA LYS A 71 14.05 -6.05 3.28
C LYS A 71 15.14 -4.98 3.35
N ILE A 72 16.38 -5.37 3.12
CA ILE A 72 17.51 -4.44 3.00
C ILE A 72 17.89 -4.35 1.53
N PHE A 73 17.97 -3.11 1.04
CA PHE A 73 18.47 -2.76 -0.28
C PHE A 73 19.82 -2.08 -0.13
N THR A 74 20.73 -2.34 -1.06
CA THR A 74 22.03 -1.65 -1.11
C THR A 74 22.10 -0.82 -2.38
N THR A 75 22.31 0.48 -2.22
CA THR A 75 22.48 1.40 -3.35
C THR A 75 23.80 1.14 -4.07
N PRO A 76 23.96 1.59 -5.34
CA PRO A 76 25.24 1.51 -6.02
C PRO A 76 26.41 2.18 -5.25
N GLY A 77 26.12 3.21 -4.43
CA GLY A 77 27.08 3.87 -3.56
C GLY A 77 27.37 3.14 -2.23
N GLY A 78 26.82 1.94 -2.03
CA GLY A 78 27.06 1.11 -0.85
C GLY A 78 26.19 1.44 0.37
N LYS A 79 25.32 2.45 0.32
CA LYS A 79 24.38 2.75 1.40
C LYS A 79 23.31 1.68 1.51
N LYS A 80 22.96 1.29 2.73
CA LYS A 80 21.93 0.31 3.03
C LYS A 80 20.62 1.00 3.42
N ILE A 81 19.56 0.68 2.69
CA ILE A 81 18.19 1.15 2.97
C ILE A 81 17.41 -0.05 3.52
N GLY A 82 17.02 0.03 4.79
CA GLY A 82 16.14 -0.94 5.43
C GLY A 82 14.69 -0.53 5.22
N VAL A 83 13.89 -1.42 4.66
CA VAL A 83 12.46 -1.18 4.39
C VAL A 83 11.64 -2.21 5.14
N PHE A 84 10.63 -1.79 5.90
CA PHE A 84 9.65 -2.70 6.53
C PHE A 84 8.23 -2.27 6.21
N GLY A 85 7.28 -3.20 6.32
CA GLY A 85 5.87 -2.97 6.00
C GLY A 85 4.98 -3.00 7.23
N LEU A 86 3.91 -2.19 7.24
CA LEU A 86 2.83 -2.22 8.23
C LEU A 86 1.47 -2.17 7.56
N GLU A 87 0.58 -3.04 8.02
CA GLU A 87 -0.82 -3.16 7.62
C GLU A 87 -1.73 -2.54 8.67
N THR A 88 -2.85 -1.93 8.24
CA THR A 88 -3.83 -1.37 9.16
C THR A 88 -4.53 -2.47 9.98
N PRO A 89 -4.62 -2.32 11.31
CA PRO A 89 -5.39 -3.23 12.14
C PRO A 89 -6.89 -3.25 11.83
N GLU A 90 -7.40 -2.23 11.13
CA GLU A 90 -8.81 -2.15 10.71
C GLU A 90 -9.22 -3.27 9.75
N THR A 91 -8.26 -3.93 9.11
CA THR A 91 -8.48 -5.12 8.30
C THR A 91 -9.24 -6.21 9.06
N ALA A 92 -9.03 -6.31 10.38
CA ALA A 92 -9.77 -7.25 11.24
C ALA A 92 -11.29 -7.03 11.22
N THR A 93 -11.75 -5.81 10.95
CA THR A 93 -13.17 -5.43 10.94
C THR A 93 -13.67 -5.06 9.54
N LYS A 94 -12.80 -4.59 8.65
CA LYS A 94 -13.16 -4.20 7.28
C LYS A 94 -13.17 -5.38 6.31
N ALA A 95 -12.32 -6.39 6.50
CA ALA A 95 -12.33 -7.61 5.69
C ALA A 95 -13.42 -8.60 6.14
N HIS A 96 -13.92 -9.40 5.20
CA HIS A 96 -14.90 -10.45 5.53
C HIS A 96 -14.26 -11.53 6.43
N PRO A 97 -14.84 -11.87 7.59
CA PRO A 97 -14.23 -12.78 8.57
C PRO A 97 -13.80 -14.13 8.01
N GLY A 98 -14.56 -14.69 7.06
CA GLY A 98 -14.22 -15.94 6.39
C GLY A 98 -12.96 -15.87 5.51
N LYS A 99 -12.54 -14.66 5.12
CA LYS A 99 -11.39 -14.42 4.26
C LYS A 99 -10.08 -14.26 5.05
N ILE A 100 -10.19 -13.93 6.34
CA ILE A 100 -9.05 -13.67 7.24
C ILE A 100 -8.97 -14.69 8.41
N LYS A 101 -9.57 -15.86 8.25
CA LYS A 101 -9.56 -16.89 9.29
C LYS A 101 -8.13 -17.28 9.68
N GLY A 102 -7.80 -17.11 10.97
CA GLY A 102 -6.45 -17.39 11.50
C GLY A 102 -5.46 -16.22 11.31
N VAL A 103 -5.86 -15.13 10.65
CA VAL A 103 -5.07 -13.92 10.53
C VAL A 103 -5.41 -12.95 11.65
N THR A 104 -4.40 -12.32 12.23
CA THR A 104 -4.53 -11.27 13.23
C THR A 104 -3.65 -10.07 12.89
N PHE A 105 -4.12 -8.90 13.30
CA PHE A 105 -3.48 -7.61 13.02
C PHE A 105 -3.27 -6.87 14.34
N PRO A 106 -2.10 -7.01 15.00
CA PRO A 106 -1.77 -6.25 16.21
C PRO A 106 -2.00 -4.75 16.02
N ALA A 107 -2.63 -4.11 17.02
CA ALA A 107 -3.06 -2.72 16.99
C ALA A 107 -2.40 -1.91 18.13
N GLY A 108 -2.40 -0.59 18.02
CA GLY A 108 -1.93 0.34 19.03
C GLY A 108 -0.52 0.02 19.50
N GLU A 109 -0.30 -0.04 20.81
CA GLU A 109 1.01 -0.30 21.41
C GLU A 109 1.67 -1.60 20.93
N ALA A 110 0.89 -2.64 20.64
CA ALA A 110 1.42 -3.90 20.13
C ALA A 110 2.00 -3.72 18.70
N MET A 111 1.33 -2.96 17.83
CA MET A 111 1.84 -2.61 16.51
C MET A 111 3.06 -1.69 16.63
N PHE A 112 3.03 -0.70 17.51
CA PHE A 112 4.17 0.22 17.74
C PHE A 112 5.40 -0.52 18.21
N LYS A 113 5.24 -1.50 19.11
CA LYS A 113 6.35 -2.36 19.55
C LYS A 113 6.91 -3.20 18.39
N ILE A 114 6.07 -3.75 17.54
CA ILE A 114 6.51 -4.48 16.35
C ILE A 114 7.31 -3.55 15.43
N ALA A 115 6.81 -2.35 15.16
CA ALA A 115 7.52 -1.36 14.34
C ALA A 115 8.88 -0.96 14.94
N GLN A 116 8.94 -0.71 16.26
CA GLN A 116 10.21 -0.40 16.92
C GLN A 116 11.20 -1.56 16.82
N ASN A 117 10.74 -2.80 16.98
CA ASN A 117 11.60 -3.98 16.80
C ASN A 117 12.18 -4.07 15.38
N GLN A 118 11.40 -3.69 14.34
CA GLN A 118 11.89 -3.64 12.95
C GLN A 118 12.96 -2.56 12.80
N VAL A 119 12.74 -1.36 13.35
CA VAL A 119 13.73 -0.27 13.34
C VAL A 119 15.03 -0.73 14.01
N ASP A 120 14.94 -1.33 15.20
CA ASP A 120 16.10 -1.77 15.97
C ASP A 120 16.88 -2.89 15.25
N ALA A 121 16.16 -3.83 14.63
CA ALA A 121 16.76 -4.89 13.84
C ALA A 121 17.50 -4.35 12.62
N LEU A 122 16.88 -3.42 11.87
CA LEU A 122 17.47 -2.79 10.68
C LEU A 122 18.69 -1.93 11.03
N LYS A 123 18.63 -1.17 12.13
CA LYS A 123 19.79 -0.44 12.67
C LYS A 123 20.92 -1.38 13.04
N SER A 124 20.61 -2.48 13.73
CA SER A 124 21.61 -3.49 14.11
C SER A 124 22.22 -4.19 12.90
N ALA A 125 21.49 -4.29 11.78
CA ALA A 125 21.99 -4.78 10.50
C ALA A 125 22.85 -3.76 9.73
N GLY A 126 23.01 -2.56 10.28
CA GLY A 126 23.83 -1.48 9.71
C GLY A 126 23.15 -0.75 8.58
N CYS A 127 21.81 -0.61 8.61
CA CYS A 127 21.10 0.24 7.66
C CYS A 127 21.36 1.71 7.95
N ASP A 128 21.68 2.47 6.88
CA ASP A 128 21.92 3.92 6.94
C ASP A 128 20.59 4.69 6.98
N ILE A 129 19.56 4.15 6.36
CA ILE A 129 18.23 4.76 6.21
C ILE A 129 17.18 3.69 6.47
N ILE A 130 16.13 4.05 7.23
CA ILE A 130 15.02 3.16 7.55
C ILE A 130 13.72 3.76 7.01
N VAL A 131 13.07 3.03 6.13
CA VAL A 131 11.80 3.39 5.50
C VAL A 131 10.69 2.47 5.98
N CYS A 132 9.57 3.04 6.41
CA CYS A 132 8.34 2.32 6.64
C CYS A 132 7.41 2.49 5.44
N LEU A 133 6.96 1.37 4.85
CA LEU A 133 5.84 1.32 3.93
C LEU A 133 4.59 1.00 4.74
N GLY A 134 3.78 2.01 5.03
CA GLY A 134 2.58 1.86 5.84
C GLY A 134 1.30 1.86 5.00
N HIS A 135 0.29 1.17 5.51
CA HIS A 135 -1.08 1.29 5.06
C HIS A 135 -1.97 1.60 6.28
N LEU A 136 -1.68 2.72 6.96
CA LEU A 136 -2.30 3.08 8.24
C LEU A 136 -3.27 4.27 8.10
N GLY A 137 -2.95 5.20 7.22
CA GLY A 137 -3.71 6.42 7.00
C GLY A 137 -3.59 7.45 8.11
N ILE A 138 -4.27 8.58 7.88
CA ILE A 138 -4.31 9.72 8.83
C ILE A 138 -5.74 10.06 9.29
N ASP A 139 -6.74 9.28 8.87
CA ASP A 139 -8.15 9.55 9.15
C ASP A 139 -8.47 9.54 10.66
N SER A 140 -9.41 10.38 11.05
CA SER A 140 -9.84 10.49 12.46
C SER A 140 -10.51 9.21 12.99
N GLU A 141 -11.09 8.38 12.12
CA GLU A 141 -11.69 7.09 12.51
C GLU A 141 -10.63 6.05 12.93
N SER A 142 -9.39 6.21 12.45
CA SER A 142 -8.27 5.30 12.73
C SER A 142 -7.39 5.75 13.91
N VAL A 143 -7.84 6.71 14.72
CA VAL A 143 -7.08 7.22 15.89
C VAL A 143 -6.61 6.08 16.78
N GLY A 144 -5.32 6.15 17.17
CA GLY A 144 -4.60 5.11 17.92
C GLY A 144 -3.88 4.10 17.03
N ASN A 145 -4.12 4.12 15.69
CA ASN A 145 -3.47 3.25 14.73
C ASN A 145 -2.93 3.99 13.50
N ARG A 146 -3.11 5.30 13.42
CA ARG A 146 -2.66 6.13 12.28
C ARG A 146 -1.14 6.16 12.18
N SER A 147 -0.65 6.49 11.00
CA SER A 147 0.78 6.77 10.78
C SER A 147 1.31 7.87 11.73
N ILE A 148 0.50 8.92 11.99
CA ILE A 148 0.83 9.98 12.95
C ILE A 148 0.97 9.41 14.38
N ASP A 149 0.07 8.54 14.81
CA ASP A 149 0.10 7.95 16.15
C ASP A 149 1.34 7.05 16.32
N LEU A 150 1.67 6.27 15.27
CA LEU A 150 2.86 5.44 15.25
C LEU A 150 4.14 6.29 15.31
N LEU A 151 4.27 7.33 14.51
CA LEU A 151 5.45 8.19 14.46
C LEU A 151 5.64 9.01 15.76
N ASN A 152 4.58 9.20 16.55
CA ASN A 152 4.70 9.76 17.89
C ASN A 152 5.31 8.76 18.89
N ALA A 153 5.07 7.47 18.72
CA ALA A 153 5.50 6.40 19.62
C ALA A 153 6.85 5.77 19.23
N VAL A 154 7.09 5.56 17.93
CA VAL A 154 8.26 4.84 17.38
C VAL A 154 9.34 5.83 16.98
N LYS A 155 10.61 5.50 17.27
CA LYS A 155 11.74 6.37 16.97
C LYS A 155 12.72 5.71 16.01
N GLY A 156 13.24 6.51 15.08
CA GLY A 156 14.31 6.10 14.16
C GLY A 156 13.83 5.54 12.83
N ILE A 157 12.59 5.83 12.45
CA ILE A 157 12.13 5.79 11.08
C ILE A 157 12.59 7.09 10.42
N ASP A 158 13.24 7.00 9.26
CA ASP A 158 13.75 8.17 8.53
C ASP A 158 12.75 8.66 7.47
N LEU A 159 11.87 7.78 6.97
CA LEU A 159 10.81 8.11 6.01
C LEU A 159 9.62 7.18 6.22
N PHE A 160 8.41 7.74 6.21
CA PHE A 160 7.16 6.97 6.21
C PHE A 160 6.38 7.25 4.93
N ILE A 161 6.15 6.20 4.13
CA ILE A 161 5.31 6.23 2.92
C ILE A 161 4.00 5.55 3.27
N ASP A 162 2.89 6.30 3.24
CA ASP A 162 1.58 5.86 3.75
C ASP A 162 0.54 5.69 2.65
N GLY A 163 -0.49 4.91 2.96
CA GLY A 163 -1.69 4.70 2.17
C GLY A 163 -2.95 4.70 3.05
N HIS A 164 -3.99 3.96 2.65
CA HIS A 164 -5.25 3.70 3.37
C HIS A 164 -6.27 4.85 3.34
N SER A 165 -5.92 6.03 3.82
CA SER A 165 -6.81 7.20 3.87
C SER A 165 -6.97 7.93 2.53
N HIS A 166 -6.29 7.48 1.47
CA HIS A 166 -6.27 8.13 0.16
C HIS A 166 -5.84 9.60 0.21
N SER A 167 -5.11 9.98 1.24
CA SER A 167 -4.72 11.36 1.49
C SER A 167 -3.70 11.85 0.49
N THR A 168 -3.89 13.07 0.02
CA THR A 168 -2.91 13.81 -0.75
C THR A 168 -1.79 14.35 0.16
N ARG A 169 -0.69 14.77 -0.45
CA ARG A 169 0.40 15.41 0.30
C ARG A 169 -0.05 16.67 1.06
N ASP A 170 -1.00 17.43 0.51
CA ASP A 170 -1.51 18.65 1.17
C ASP A 170 -2.39 18.33 2.37
N GLU A 171 -3.17 17.23 2.31
CA GLU A 171 -3.93 16.74 3.47
C GLU A 171 -3.01 16.22 4.57
N VAL A 172 -1.92 15.51 4.21
CA VAL A 172 -0.89 15.12 5.18
C VAL A 172 -0.25 16.34 5.83
N LYS A 173 0.10 17.38 5.05
CA LYS A 173 0.60 18.65 5.61
C LYS A 173 -0.39 19.29 6.58
N ALA A 174 -1.67 19.36 6.20
CA ALA A 174 -2.69 19.93 7.08
C ALA A 174 -2.81 19.14 8.40
N ALA A 175 -2.77 17.81 8.33
CA ALA A 175 -2.86 16.94 9.51
C ALA A 175 -1.61 16.99 10.42
N THR A 176 -0.46 17.41 9.88
CA THR A 176 0.83 17.48 10.60
C THR A 176 1.26 18.91 10.93
N GLY A 177 0.34 19.86 10.93
CA GLY A 177 0.65 21.25 11.30
C GLY A 177 1.42 22.01 10.22
N GLY A 178 1.35 21.60 8.96
CA GLY A 178 1.90 22.31 7.80
C GLY A 178 3.27 21.82 7.32
N THR A 179 3.87 20.82 7.97
CA THR A 179 5.25 20.36 7.67
C THR A 179 5.31 19.07 6.83
N ALA A 180 4.25 18.24 6.83
CA ALA A 180 4.29 16.85 6.37
C ALA A 180 5.33 15.98 7.12
N GLU A 181 5.56 16.31 8.40
CA GLU A 181 6.50 15.61 9.27
C GLU A 181 5.87 15.35 10.63
N VAL A 182 6.27 14.26 11.27
CA VAL A 182 5.94 13.95 12.66
C VAL A 182 7.24 13.68 13.40
N ASN A 183 7.57 14.50 14.41
CA ASN A 183 8.81 14.42 15.17
C ASN A 183 10.08 14.40 14.30
N GLY A 184 10.07 15.13 13.17
CA GLY A 184 11.18 15.20 12.23
C GLY A 184 11.25 14.02 11.25
N THR A 185 10.29 13.10 11.26
CA THR A 185 10.17 12.05 10.26
C THR A 185 9.22 12.50 9.15
N PRO A 186 9.66 12.61 7.89
CA PRO A 186 8.77 12.86 6.76
C PRO A 186 7.69 11.79 6.64
N LEU A 187 6.44 12.24 6.45
CA LEU A 187 5.27 11.41 6.20
C LEU A 187 4.70 11.81 4.85
N THR A 188 4.65 10.87 3.90
CA THR A 188 4.17 11.12 2.54
C THR A 188 3.05 10.17 2.13
N SER A 189 2.12 10.68 1.34
CA SER A 189 1.03 9.93 0.71
C SER A 189 0.68 10.62 -0.61
N THR A 190 0.17 9.87 -1.59
CA THR A 190 0.02 10.33 -2.98
C THR A 190 -1.43 10.28 -3.48
N GLY A 191 -2.41 10.26 -2.57
CA GLY A 191 -3.81 10.17 -2.95
C GLY A 191 -4.23 8.75 -3.31
N THR A 192 -4.99 8.61 -4.38
CA THR A 192 -5.57 7.33 -4.80
C THR A 192 -5.49 7.14 -6.32
N LYS A 193 -5.81 5.93 -6.81
CA LYS A 193 -5.97 5.59 -8.24
C LYS A 193 -4.77 5.92 -9.13
N LEU A 194 -3.57 6.01 -8.56
CA LEU A 194 -2.35 6.43 -9.29
C LEU A 194 -2.49 7.81 -9.95
N GLU A 195 -3.29 8.71 -9.40
CA GLU A 195 -3.43 10.08 -9.92
C GLU A 195 -2.13 10.87 -9.78
N SER A 196 -1.25 10.46 -8.88
CA SER A 196 0.07 11.06 -8.72
C SER A 196 1.14 10.05 -8.31
N ILE A 197 2.39 10.37 -8.62
CA ILE A 197 3.59 9.63 -8.20
C ILE A 197 4.36 10.47 -7.20
N GLY A 198 4.67 9.89 -6.04
CA GLY A 198 5.58 10.47 -5.05
C GLY A 198 7.03 10.12 -5.39
N VAL A 199 7.89 11.12 -5.29
CA VAL A 199 9.34 10.96 -5.46
C VAL A 199 10.03 11.52 -4.22
N VAL A 200 10.82 10.69 -3.55
CA VAL A 200 11.70 11.12 -2.45
C VAL A 200 13.13 10.92 -2.90
N ILE A 201 13.88 12.02 -2.96
CA ILE A 201 15.32 11.99 -3.28
C ILE A 201 16.09 12.13 -1.98
N ILE A 202 17.00 11.19 -1.74
CA ILE A 202 17.87 11.19 -0.56
C ILE A 202 19.29 11.48 -1.07
N ASP A 203 19.86 12.62 -0.68
CA ASP A 203 21.19 13.02 -1.09
C ASP A 203 22.29 12.25 -0.34
N ALA A 204 23.56 12.52 -0.69
CA ALA A 204 24.71 11.87 -0.06
C ALA A 204 24.84 12.18 1.44
N ASN A 205 24.28 13.28 1.91
CA ASN A 205 24.27 13.70 3.31
C ASN A 205 23.08 13.13 4.11
N GLY A 206 22.14 12.41 3.42
CA GLY A 206 20.92 11.89 4.00
C GLY A 206 19.76 12.90 4.04
N GLN A 207 19.91 14.06 3.41
CA GLN A 207 18.84 15.05 3.30
C GLN A 207 17.78 14.56 2.30
N MET A 208 16.51 14.63 2.68
CA MET A 208 15.39 14.19 1.87
C MET A 208 14.68 15.37 1.22
N THR A 209 14.36 15.21 -0.05
CA THR A 209 13.52 16.15 -0.81
C THR A 209 12.36 15.38 -1.40
N GLU A 210 11.14 15.82 -1.10
CA GLU A 210 9.92 15.21 -1.57
C GLU A 210 9.26 16.03 -2.68
N SER A 211 8.73 15.34 -3.67
CA SER A 211 7.87 15.93 -4.70
C SER A 211 6.74 14.96 -5.07
N THR A 212 5.66 15.52 -5.58
CA THR A 212 4.53 14.75 -6.12
C THR A 212 4.27 15.22 -7.54
N THR A 213 4.18 14.29 -8.48
CA THR A 213 3.95 14.56 -9.90
C THR A 213 2.62 13.95 -10.33
N PRO A 214 1.66 14.73 -10.84
CA PRO A 214 0.45 14.20 -11.42
C PRO A 214 0.76 13.27 -12.59
N THR A 215 0.18 12.07 -12.61
CA THR A 215 0.47 11.07 -13.64
C THR A 215 0.06 11.53 -15.04
N GLU A 216 -1.00 12.34 -15.16
CA GLU A 216 -1.45 12.93 -16.42
C GLU A 216 -0.40 13.84 -17.09
N THR A 217 0.58 14.32 -16.33
CA THR A 217 1.67 15.17 -16.85
C THR A 217 2.85 14.37 -17.37
N LEU A 218 2.87 13.05 -17.15
CA LEU A 218 3.95 12.17 -17.58
C LEU A 218 3.79 11.84 -19.07
N THR A 219 4.86 11.98 -19.83
CA THR A 219 4.86 11.71 -21.28
C THR A 219 5.56 10.42 -21.67
N GLY A 220 6.33 9.84 -20.74
CA GLY A 220 7.02 8.56 -20.97
C GLY A 220 6.09 7.37 -20.75
N ILE A 221 6.09 6.43 -21.69
CA ILE A 221 5.31 5.18 -21.60
C ILE A 221 6.26 4.01 -21.76
N ASP A 222 6.29 3.11 -20.76
CA ASP A 222 6.90 1.80 -20.94
C ASP A 222 5.99 0.94 -21.85
N LYS A 223 6.48 0.64 -23.05
CA LYS A 223 5.70 -0.08 -24.05
C LYS A 223 5.32 -1.49 -23.59
N THR A 224 6.17 -2.17 -22.86
CA THR A 224 5.90 -3.54 -22.39
C THR A 224 4.73 -3.56 -21.41
N VAL A 225 4.74 -2.63 -20.45
CA VAL A 225 3.64 -2.49 -19.48
C VAL A 225 2.35 -2.05 -20.18
N ALA A 226 2.43 -1.07 -21.08
CA ALA A 226 1.26 -0.56 -21.80
C ALA A 226 0.61 -1.62 -22.71
N ASP A 227 1.39 -2.35 -23.48
CA ASP A 227 0.90 -3.41 -24.36
C ASP A 227 0.21 -4.52 -23.54
N ARG A 228 0.79 -4.87 -22.37
CA ARG A 228 0.19 -5.88 -21.50
C ARG A 228 -1.10 -5.40 -20.84
N ALA A 229 -1.13 -4.16 -20.36
CA ALA A 229 -2.34 -3.53 -19.81
C ALA A 229 -3.47 -3.48 -20.85
N ALA A 230 -3.16 -3.10 -22.10
CA ALA A 230 -4.12 -3.09 -23.20
C ALA A 230 -4.65 -4.50 -23.52
N ALA A 231 -3.80 -5.53 -23.47
CA ALA A 231 -4.22 -6.92 -23.69
C ALA A 231 -5.15 -7.42 -22.57
N ILE A 232 -4.91 -7.04 -21.32
CA ILE A 232 -5.78 -7.35 -20.17
C ILE A 232 -7.13 -6.65 -20.36
N GLN A 233 -7.13 -5.35 -20.69
CA GLN A 233 -8.35 -4.60 -20.91
C GLN A 233 -9.19 -5.24 -22.05
N LYS A 234 -8.55 -5.59 -23.17
CA LYS A 234 -9.23 -6.27 -24.26
C LYS A 234 -9.88 -7.59 -23.83
N GLN A 235 -9.21 -8.38 -22.98
CA GLN A 235 -9.79 -9.63 -22.48
C GLN A 235 -11.04 -9.36 -21.64
N ILE A 236 -11.00 -8.34 -20.78
CA ILE A 236 -12.17 -7.92 -19.99
C ILE A 236 -13.32 -7.45 -20.88
N ASP A 237 -13.01 -6.68 -21.92
CA ASP A 237 -14.03 -6.22 -22.88
C ASP A 237 -14.65 -7.39 -23.65
N ASP A 238 -13.84 -8.38 -24.05
CA ASP A 238 -14.31 -9.59 -24.72
C ASP A 238 -15.19 -10.45 -23.79
N ASP A 239 -14.84 -10.57 -22.51
CA ASP A 239 -15.54 -11.44 -21.55
C ASP A 239 -16.81 -10.78 -20.96
N TYR A 240 -16.78 -9.47 -20.72
CA TYR A 240 -17.82 -8.75 -19.96
C TYR A 240 -18.45 -7.57 -20.72
N GLY A 241 -17.94 -7.17 -21.86
CA GLY A 241 -18.41 -5.99 -22.63
C GLY A 241 -19.75 -6.19 -23.35
N ALA A 242 -20.26 -7.43 -23.46
CA ALA A 242 -21.53 -7.69 -24.10
C ALA A 242 -22.70 -7.14 -23.27
N VAL A 243 -23.59 -6.41 -23.91
CA VAL A 243 -24.84 -5.93 -23.29
C VAL A 243 -25.76 -7.13 -23.04
N PHE A 244 -25.91 -7.56 -21.80
CA PHE A 244 -26.79 -8.65 -21.41
C PHE A 244 -28.17 -8.18 -20.91
N ALA A 245 -28.29 -6.90 -20.48
CA ALA A 245 -29.53 -6.28 -20.03
C ALA A 245 -29.55 -4.78 -20.34
N LYS A 246 -30.72 -4.20 -20.39
CA LYS A 246 -30.95 -2.75 -20.51
C LYS A 246 -31.93 -2.31 -19.43
N THR A 247 -31.73 -1.13 -18.84
CA THR A 247 -32.68 -0.51 -17.94
C THR A 247 -33.37 0.66 -18.61
N LEU A 248 -34.61 0.95 -18.21
CA LEU A 248 -35.35 2.13 -18.66
C LEU A 248 -35.02 3.38 -17.83
N TYR A 249 -34.27 3.19 -16.75
CA TYR A 249 -33.90 4.23 -15.80
C TYR A 249 -32.39 4.25 -15.62
N GLU A 250 -31.87 5.42 -15.32
CA GLU A 250 -30.48 5.56 -14.90
C GLU A 250 -30.30 4.87 -13.54
N LEU A 251 -29.28 4.00 -13.44
CA LEU A 251 -28.92 3.33 -12.19
C LEU A 251 -27.96 4.23 -11.41
N ASN A 252 -28.40 4.66 -10.23
CA ASN A 252 -27.54 5.43 -9.33
C ASN A 252 -26.54 4.50 -8.65
N GLY A 253 -25.24 4.63 -8.99
CA GLY A 253 -24.14 3.88 -8.37
C GLY A 253 -23.64 4.45 -7.05
N ALA A 254 -24.23 5.53 -6.53
CA ALA A 254 -23.79 6.14 -5.29
C ALA A 254 -23.92 5.17 -4.09
N LYS A 255 -22.90 5.18 -3.22
CA LYS A 255 -22.80 4.27 -2.06
C LYS A 255 -24.05 4.30 -1.16
N ALA A 256 -24.69 5.47 -1.01
CA ALA A 256 -25.90 5.68 -0.23
C ALA A 256 -27.14 5.01 -0.84
N ASP A 257 -27.16 4.77 -2.16
CA ASP A 257 -28.33 4.27 -2.90
C ASP A 257 -28.23 2.79 -3.30
N ARG A 258 -27.18 2.09 -2.89
CA ARG A 258 -26.98 0.67 -3.23
C ARG A 258 -28.12 -0.26 -2.74
N LYS A 259 -28.97 0.20 -1.83
CA LYS A 259 -30.12 -0.56 -1.34
C LYS A 259 -31.35 -0.51 -2.26
N SER A 260 -31.39 0.44 -3.19
CA SER A 260 -32.54 0.61 -4.10
C SER A 260 -32.40 -0.22 -5.40
N VAL A 261 -31.35 -0.98 -5.56
CA VAL A 261 -31.04 -1.76 -6.76
C VAL A 261 -31.35 -3.27 -6.59
N VAL A 262 -31.95 -3.66 -5.47
CA VAL A 262 -32.35 -5.06 -5.21
C VAL A 262 -33.85 -5.20 -5.22
#